data_161e076386fd59d73f180a0cd95b854a
#
_entry.id   161e076386fd59d73f180a0cd95b854a
#
_cell.length_a   1.000
_cell.length_b   1.000
_cell.length_c   1.000
_cell.angle_alpha   90.00
_cell.angle_beta   90.00
_cell.angle_gamma   90.00
#
_symmetry.space_group_name_H-M   'P 1'
#
loop_
_entity.id
_entity.type
_entity.pdbx_description
1 polymer ?
#
loop_
_entity_poly.entity_id
_entity_poly.type
_entity_poly.pdbx_seq_one_letter_code
_entity_poly.pdbx_strand_id
1 'polypeptide(L)'
;MLPGGFKPKQTFPIGTVLRRGLFIQVDFNDMTAGVLKLAEVQTGGSTTAPRVPKGHLFAVGDKVQKYGDTKHTTVQSIDTSNADYDVITLAAEITGLAAKDILIESDGQGTAKPAYIPNAVIGADLEFKGTGIPTIDAAYEAVVMFNHLSHPIPADWQQGMCLKSNPNIVLIKQ
;
A
#
# COMPACT_ATOMS: atom_id res chain seq x y z
N MET A 1 17.92 -2.48 11.63
CA MET A 1 17.85 -1.50 10.52
C MET A 1 19.00 -1.78 9.58
N LEU A 2 18.77 -1.85 8.26
CA LEU A 2 19.83 -2.03 7.27
C LEU A 2 20.36 -0.64 6.90
N PRO A 3 21.64 -0.34 7.14
CA PRO A 3 22.22 0.94 6.74
C PRO A 3 22.37 1.01 5.22
N GLY A 4 22.05 2.17 4.64
CA GLY A 4 22.26 2.44 3.22
C GLY A 4 21.01 2.85 2.44
N GLY A 5 19.83 2.63 2.99
CA GLY A 5 18.57 3.02 2.39
C GLY A 5 18.24 2.33 1.05
N PHE A 6 16.98 2.19 0.75
CA PHE A 6 16.48 1.63 -0.50
C PHE A 6 15.84 2.73 -1.33
N LYS A 7 16.12 2.75 -2.64
CA LYS A 7 15.46 3.68 -3.55
C LYS A 7 13.99 3.26 -3.75
N PRO A 8 13.01 4.16 -3.58
CA PRO A 8 11.61 3.83 -3.92
C PRO A 8 11.46 3.43 -5.38
N LYS A 9 10.70 2.38 -5.66
CA LYS A 9 10.32 2.00 -7.04
C LYS A 9 9.24 2.91 -7.61
N GLN A 10 8.39 3.49 -6.73
CA GLN A 10 7.34 4.44 -7.11
C GLN A 10 7.80 5.89 -6.92
N THR A 11 7.16 6.78 -7.67
CA THR A 11 7.27 8.23 -7.48
C THR A 11 6.07 8.70 -6.66
N PHE A 12 6.32 9.52 -5.65
CA PHE A 12 5.29 10.12 -4.81
C PHE A 12 5.28 11.65 -4.97
N PRO A 13 4.11 12.29 -4.88
CA PRO A 13 4.02 13.75 -4.89
C PRO A 13 4.86 14.40 -3.77
N ILE A 14 5.34 15.61 -4.01
CA ILE A 14 6.03 16.41 -2.98
C ILE A 14 5.08 16.60 -1.79
N GLY A 15 5.61 16.45 -0.58
CA GLY A 15 4.84 16.51 0.66
C GLY A 15 4.24 15.18 1.10
N THR A 16 4.33 14.10 0.27
CA THR A 16 3.93 12.77 0.71
C THR A 16 4.85 12.30 1.82
N VAL A 17 4.26 11.83 2.92
CA VAL A 17 4.98 11.25 4.04
C VAL A 17 4.72 9.75 4.10
N LEU A 18 5.77 8.97 3.88
CA LEU A 18 5.75 7.53 4.14
C LEU A 18 6.03 7.30 5.63
N ARG A 19 5.04 6.80 6.34
CA ARG A 19 5.13 6.60 7.80
C ARG A 19 5.92 5.36 8.16
N ARG A 20 6.61 5.42 9.28
CA ARG A 20 7.21 4.25 9.93
C ARG A 20 6.16 3.15 10.11
N GLY A 21 6.56 1.90 9.84
CA GLY A 21 5.69 0.72 9.96
C GLY A 21 4.86 0.42 8.71
N LEU A 22 4.87 1.27 7.68
CA LEU A 22 4.29 0.92 6.38
C LEU A 22 5.01 -0.29 5.78
N PHE A 23 4.24 -1.19 5.18
CA PHE A 23 4.79 -2.37 4.53
C PHE A 23 5.43 -2.05 3.19
N ILE A 24 6.58 -2.66 2.96
CA ILE A 24 7.36 -2.53 1.74
C ILE A 24 7.87 -3.89 1.28
N GLN A 25 8.13 -4.01 -0.01
CA GLN A 25 8.92 -5.09 -0.58
C GLN A 25 10.30 -4.56 -0.92
N VAL A 26 11.33 -5.02 -0.21
CA VAL A 26 12.71 -4.69 -0.54
C VAL A 26 13.30 -5.71 -1.49
N ASP A 27 14.10 -5.22 -2.43
CA ASP A 27 14.92 -6.00 -3.34
C ASP A 27 16.39 -5.66 -3.05
N PHE A 28 17.13 -6.66 -2.58
CA PHE A 28 18.54 -6.49 -2.21
C PHE A 28 19.48 -6.53 -3.41
N ASN A 29 19.03 -7.00 -4.58
CA ASN A 29 19.87 -7.08 -5.75
C ASN A 29 20.08 -5.70 -6.38
N ASP A 30 19.03 -4.89 -6.41
CA ASP A 30 19.05 -3.54 -6.99
C ASP A 30 18.91 -2.41 -5.95
N MET A 31 18.87 -2.76 -4.66
CA MET A 31 18.70 -1.83 -3.54
C MET A 31 17.46 -0.93 -3.70
N THR A 32 16.34 -1.52 -4.11
CA THR A 32 15.07 -0.81 -4.29
C THR A 32 14.01 -1.28 -3.31
N ALA A 33 13.02 -0.44 -3.06
CA ALA A 33 11.85 -0.77 -2.25
C ALA A 33 10.55 -0.37 -2.96
N GLY A 34 9.64 -1.32 -3.12
CA GLY A 34 8.27 -1.08 -3.52
C GLY A 34 7.41 -0.83 -2.29
N VAL A 35 6.76 0.33 -2.22
CA VAL A 35 5.85 0.68 -1.12
C VAL A 35 4.48 0.07 -1.42
N LEU A 36 3.91 -0.65 -0.45
CA LEU A 36 2.58 -1.21 -0.61
C LEU A 36 1.52 -0.11 -0.52
N LYS A 37 0.71 0.02 -1.56
CA LYS A 37 -0.47 0.89 -1.58
C LYS A 37 -1.71 0.02 -1.42
N LEU A 38 -2.37 0.13 -0.27
CA LEU A 38 -3.59 -0.58 0.06
C LEU A 38 -4.57 0.38 0.74
N ALA A 39 -5.86 0.08 0.60
CA ALA A 39 -6.91 0.72 1.38
C ALA A 39 -8.11 -0.22 1.53
N GLU A 40 -8.78 -0.14 2.67
CA GLU A 40 -10.07 -0.82 2.86
C GLU A 40 -11.17 0.03 2.23
N VAL A 41 -12.02 -0.61 1.43
CA VAL A 41 -13.19 0.05 0.84
C VAL A 41 -14.23 0.32 1.91
N GLN A 42 -14.66 1.58 2.01
CA GLN A 42 -15.69 2.02 2.95
C GLN A 42 -17.09 1.92 2.35
N THR A 43 -18.11 1.93 3.21
CA THR A 43 -19.52 1.99 2.80
C THR A 43 -19.85 3.28 2.06
N GLY A 44 -20.82 3.24 1.14
CA GLY A 44 -21.36 4.41 0.45
C GLY A 44 -20.62 4.83 -0.83
N GLY A 45 -19.60 4.05 -1.26
CA GLY A 45 -19.03 4.16 -2.59
C GLY A 45 -19.73 3.23 -3.60
N SER A 46 -19.24 3.21 -4.83
CA SER A 46 -19.68 2.29 -5.91
C SER A 46 -18.49 1.47 -6.42
N THR A 47 -18.77 0.50 -7.29
CA THR A 47 -17.75 -0.33 -7.95
C THR A 47 -16.81 0.45 -8.90
N THR A 48 -17.24 1.65 -9.33
CA THR A 48 -16.46 2.58 -10.15
C THR A 48 -15.93 3.79 -9.39
N ALA A 49 -16.47 4.05 -8.19
CA ALA A 49 -16.09 5.16 -7.35
C ALA A 49 -16.07 4.74 -5.86
N PRO A 50 -15.18 3.81 -5.47
CA PRO A 50 -15.05 3.38 -4.08
C PRO A 50 -14.59 4.52 -3.18
N ARG A 51 -15.09 4.50 -1.93
CA ARG A 51 -14.61 5.35 -0.84
C ARG A 51 -13.49 4.62 -0.10
N VAL A 52 -12.44 5.34 0.23
CA VAL A 52 -11.30 4.83 1.01
C VAL A 52 -10.94 5.80 2.13
N PRO A 53 -10.33 5.32 3.23
CA PRO A 53 -9.87 6.19 4.30
C PRO A 53 -8.83 7.20 3.81
N LYS A 54 -8.72 8.33 4.49
CA LYS A 54 -7.64 9.29 4.29
C LYS A 54 -6.27 8.65 4.54
N GLY A 55 -5.25 9.20 3.87
CA GLY A 55 -3.87 8.75 4.04
C GLY A 55 -3.50 7.51 3.22
N HIS A 56 -4.39 7.08 2.30
CA HIS A 56 -4.00 6.12 1.27
C HIS A 56 -2.90 6.70 0.37
N LEU A 57 -2.11 5.84 -0.25
CA LEU A 57 -0.98 6.25 -1.09
C LEU A 57 -1.27 6.16 -2.60
N PHE A 58 -2.53 5.89 -3.00
CA PHE A 58 -2.91 5.84 -4.41
C PHE A 58 -2.78 7.19 -5.08
N ALA A 59 -2.37 7.17 -6.35
CA ALA A 59 -2.27 8.33 -7.22
C ALA A 59 -3.02 8.10 -8.53
N VAL A 60 -3.34 9.18 -9.22
CA VAL A 60 -3.91 9.11 -10.58
C VAL A 60 -2.94 8.39 -11.51
N GLY A 61 -3.45 7.44 -12.27
CA GLY A 61 -2.66 6.56 -13.15
C GLY A 61 -2.25 5.23 -12.52
N ASP A 62 -2.37 5.06 -11.21
CA ASP A 62 -2.08 3.76 -10.57
C ASP A 62 -3.02 2.69 -11.12
N LYS A 63 -2.48 1.49 -11.32
CA LYS A 63 -3.26 0.29 -11.60
C LYS A 63 -3.71 -0.30 -10.26
N VAL A 64 -5.00 -0.54 -10.11
CA VAL A 64 -5.56 -1.06 -8.87
C VAL A 64 -6.47 -2.26 -9.14
N GLN A 65 -6.55 -3.16 -8.18
CA GLN A 65 -7.42 -4.34 -8.19
C GLN A 65 -8.04 -4.56 -6.82
N LYS A 66 -9.14 -5.27 -6.78
CA LYS A 66 -9.62 -5.90 -5.54
C LYS A 66 -8.64 -7.01 -5.18
N TYR A 67 -8.22 -7.08 -3.93
CA TYR A 67 -7.33 -8.16 -3.47
C TYR A 67 -7.98 -9.53 -3.70
N GLY A 68 -7.21 -10.44 -4.29
CA GLY A 68 -7.69 -11.77 -4.69
C GLY A 68 -8.36 -11.84 -6.08
N ASP A 69 -8.59 -10.72 -6.74
CA ASP A 69 -9.07 -10.68 -8.12
C ASP A 69 -7.89 -10.77 -9.12
N THR A 70 -8.19 -11.11 -10.36
CA THR A 70 -7.23 -11.22 -11.48
C THR A 70 -7.38 -10.10 -12.49
N LYS A 71 -8.29 -9.16 -12.27
CA LYS A 71 -8.52 -7.99 -13.12
C LYS A 71 -8.10 -6.73 -12.41
N HIS A 72 -7.53 -5.80 -13.16
CA HIS A 72 -7.19 -4.48 -12.66
C HIS A 72 -7.87 -3.38 -13.47
N THR A 73 -7.93 -2.20 -12.90
CA THR A 73 -8.37 -0.96 -13.55
C THR A 73 -7.41 0.18 -13.21
N THR A 74 -7.61 1.35 -13.81
CA THR A 74 -6.74 2.51 -13.59
C THR A 74 -7.46 3.57 -12.78
N VAL A 75 -6.78 4.19 -11.83
CA VAL A 75 -7.27 5.37 -11.10
C VAL A 75 -7.30 6.57 -12.06
N GLN A 76 -8.49 7.12 -12.31
CA GLN A 76 -8.69 8.30 -13.16
C GLN A 76 -8.62 9.61 -12.39
N SER A 77 -9.24 9.66 -11.22
CA SER A 77 -9.22 10.84 -10.36
C SER A 77 -9.41 10.44 -8.90
N ILE A 78 -9.01 11.34 -8.00
CA ILE A 78 -9.18 11.18 -6.55
C ILE A 78 -9.80 12.47 -6.03
N ASP A 79 -11.01 12.37 -5.47
CA ASP A 79 -11.69 13.48 -4.82
C ASP A 79 -11.37 13.45 -3.32
N THR A 80 -10.65 14.46 -2.85
CA THR A 80 -10.22 14.62 -1.46
C THR A 80 -11.02 15.68 -0.69
N SER A 81 -12.12 16.15 -1.24
CA SER A 81 -12.93 17.24 -0.67
C SER A 81 -13.62 16.89 0.64
N ASN A 82 -13.93 15.62 0.87
CA ASN A 82 -14.51 15.16 2.14
C ASN A 82 -13.41 15.04 3.22
N ALA A 83 -13.73 15.36 4.48
CA ALA A 83 -12.77 15.32 5.58
C ALA A 83 -12.42 13.90 6.03
N ASP A 84 -13.35 12.95 5.90
CA ASP A 84 -13.26 11.62 6.51
C ASP A 84 -12.79 10.53 5.53
N TYR A 85 -13.01 10.74 4.23
CA TYR A 85 -12.67 9.76 3.20
C TYR A 85 -12.29 10.44 1.88
N ASP A 86 -11.66 9.67 1.00
CA ASP A 86 -11.42 10.03 -0.39
C ASP A 86 -12.26 9.14 -1.30
N VAL A 87 -12.66 9.69 -2.47
CA VAL A 87 -13.35 8.91 -3.51
C VAL A 87 -12.40 8.69 -4.66
N ILE A 88 -12.12 7.43 -4.96
CA ILE A 88 -11.23 7.03 -6.07
C ILE A 88 -12.09 6.70 -7.28
N THR A 89 -12.07 7.55 -8.32
CA THR A 89 -12.76 7.25 -9.59
C THR A 89 -11.90 6.32 -10.44
N LEU A 90 -12.49 5.23 -10.87
CA LEU A 90 -11.84 4.17 -11.64
C LEU A 90 -12.24 4.25 -13.13
N ALA A 91 -11.32 3.87 -14.02
CA ALA A 91 -11.54 3.83 -15.46
C ALA A 91 -12.58 2.78 -15.89
N ALA A 92 -12.67 1.68 -15.14
CA ALA A 92 -13.66 0.62 -15.30
C ALA A 92 -14.07 0.11 -13.93
N GLU A 93 -15.25 -0.49 -13.86
CA GLU A 93 -15.72 -1.07 -12.61
C GLU A 93 -14.87 -2.27 -12.18
N ILE A 94 -14.72 -2.43 -10.87
CA ILE A 94 -14.23 -3.66 -10.26
C ILE A 94 -15.47 -4.46 -9.83
N THR A 95 -15.80 -5.48 -10.60
CA THR A 95 -16.99 -6.32 -10.37
C THR A 95 -16.98 -6.93 -8.97
N GLY A 96 -18.05 -6.75 -8.22
CA GLY A 96 -18.19 -7.30 -6.87
C GLY A 96 -17.34 -6.59 -5.81
N LEU A 97 -16.84 -5.39 -6.08
CA LEU A 97 -16.19 -4.57 -5.06
C LEU A 97 -17.23 -4.10 -4.03
N ALA A 98 -16.98 -4.39 -2.77
CA ALA A 98 -17.87 -4.09 -1.66
C ALA A 98 -17.10 -3.46 -0.49
N ALA A 99 -17.85 -2.91 0.47
CA ALA A 99 -17.27 -2.43 1.72
C ALA A 99 -16.53 -3.55 2.46
N LYS A 100 -15.39 -3.21 3.06
CA LYS A 100 -14.39 -4.09 3.70
C LYS A 100 -13.51 -4.90 2.75
N ASP A 101 -13.73 -4.83 1.43
CA ASP A 101 -12.75 -5.34 0.49
C ASP A 101 -11.46 -4.51 0.55
N ILE A 102 -10.35 -5.13 0.21
CA ILE A 102 -9.07 -4.44 0.12
C ILE A 102 -8.82 -4.06 -1.34
N LEU A 103 -8.69 -2.76 -1.59
CA LEU A 103 -8.16 -2.22 -2.83
C LEU A 103 -6.63 -2.19 -2.73
N ILE A 104 -5.93 -2.69 -3.75
CA ILE A 104 -4.47 -2.79 -3.76
C ILE A 104 -3.90 -2.38 -5.11
N GLU A 105 -2.66 -1.85 -5.09
CA GLU A 105 -1.91 -1.58 -6.32
C GLU A 105 -1.60 -2.90 -7.04
N SER A 106 -1.86 -2.92 -8.34
CA SER A 106 -1.69 -4.06 -9.24
C SER A 106 -0.38 -3.93 -10.03
N ASP A 107 0.20 -5.08 -10.40
CA ASP A 107 1.32 -5.16 -11.34
C ASP A 107 0.95 -4.72 -12.78
N GLY A 108 -0.34 -4.54 -13.06
CA GLY A 108 -0.86 -4.09 -14.35
C GLY A 108 -0.75 -5.12 -15.47
N GLN A 109 -0.51 -6.39 -15.15
CA GLN A 109 -0.43 -7.47 -16.14
C GLN A 109 -1.81 -8.03 -16.49
N GLY A 110 -1.91 -8.81 -17.55
CA GLY A 110 -3.17 -9.39 -18.04
C GLY A 110 -3.89 -10.29 -17.02
N THR A 111 -3.13 -11.03 -16.21
CA THR A 111 -3.62 -11.70 -14.99
C THR A 111 -3.07 -10.91 -13.82
N ALA A 112 -3.86 -9.99 -13.31
CA ALA A 112 -3.43 -9.03 -12.31
C ALA A 112 -3.03 -9.69 -10.98
N LYS A 113 -1.94 -9.22 -10.41
CA LYS A 113 -1.44 -9.59 -9.09
C LYS A 113 -1.10 -8.32 -8.31
N PRO A 114 -1.00 -8.39 -6.98
CA PRO A 114 -0.44 -7.29 -6.22
C PRO A 114 0.93 -6.87 -6.76
N ALA A 115 1.14 -5.56 -6.92
CA ALA A 115 2.41 -5.02 -7.43
C ALA A 115 3.59 -5.43 -6.53
N TYR A 116 3.34 -5.52 -5.23
CA TYR A 116 4.35 -5.87 -4.23
C TYR A 116 3.77 -6.81 -3.17
N ILE A 117 4.64 -7.72 -2.68
CA ILE A 117 4.36 -8.59 -1.53
C ILE A 117 5.31 -8.17 -0.41
N PRO A 118 4.81 -7.80 0.78
CA PRO A 118 5.65 -7.24 1.83
C PRO A 118 6.67 -8.24 2.36
N ASN A 119 7.90 -7.79 2.57
CA ASN A 119 8.95 -8.55 3.25
C ASN A 119 9.73 -7.70 4.26
N ALA A 120 9.41 -6.43 4.37
CA ALA A 120 9.99 -5.48 5.33
C ALA A 120 8.96 -4.39 5.68
N VAL A 121 9.30 -3.53 6.63
CA VAL A 121 8.55 -2.33 6.97
C VAL A 121 9.47 -1.11 6.94
N ILE A 122 8.89 0.08 6.76
CA ILE A 122 9.62 1.34 6.85
C ILE A 122 10.07 1.56 8.29
N GLY A 123 11.36 1.80 8.50
CA GLY A 123 11.98 1.96 9.83
C GLY A 123 11.90 3.38 10.37
N ALA A 124 11.83 4.39 9.50
CA ALA A 124 11.73 5.81 9.86
C ALA A 124 10.85 6.56 8.87
N ASP A 125 10.12 7.59 9.35
CA ASP A 125 9.30 8.44 8.48
C ASP A 125 10.15 9.07 7.38
N LEU A 126 9.64 9.06 6.16
CA LEU A 126 10.27 9.68 4.99
C LEU A 126 9.31 10.66 4.32
N GLU A 127 9.69 11.92 4.25
CA GLU A 127 8.98 12.97 3.51
C GLU A 127 9.62 13.20 2.14
N PHE A 128 8.78 13.21 1.09
CA PHE A 128 9.21 13.54 -0.27
C PHE A 128 9.28 15.06 -0.44
N LYS A 129 10.49 15.63 -0.40
CA LYS A 129 10.73 17.10 -0.45
C LYS A 129 10.97 17.65 -1.86
N GLY A 130 11.00 16.81 -2.88
CA GLY A 130 11.28 17.20 -4.27
C GLY A 130 12.75 17.55 -4.54
N THR A 131 13.62 17.43 -3.54
CA THR A 131 15.07 17.63 -3.65
C THR A 131 15.81 16.43 -3.08
N GLY A 132 16.94 16.09 -3.71
CA GLY A 132 17.73 14.91 -3.30
C GLY A 132 17.14 13.59 -3.81
N ILE A 133 17.81 12.49 -3.47
CA ILE A 133 17.36 11.13 -3.77
C ILE A 133 16.70 10.60 -2.49
N PRO A 134 15.36 10.38 -2.49
CA PRO A 134 14.71 9.81 -1.33
C PRO A 134 15.21 8.37 -1.11
N THR A 135 15.52 8.02 0.12
CA THR A 135 15.92 6.67 0.51
C THR A 135 15.03 6.17 1.64
N ILE A 136 14.53 4.94 1.49
CA ILE A 136 13.70 4.28 2.49
C ILE A 136 14.61 3.47 3.42
N ASP A 137 14.54 3.76 4.71
CA ASP A 137 15.14 2.92 5.74
C ASP A 137 14.22 1.72 5.97
N ALA A 138 14.70 0.51 5.68
CA ALA A 138 13.94 -0.70 5.85
C ALA A 138 14.28 -1.38 7.18
N ALA A 139 13.25 -1.77 7.92
CA ALA A 139 13.37 -2.66 9.07
C ALA A 139 12.93 -4.07 8.65
N TYR A 140 13.85 -5.02 8.76
CA TYR A 140 13.64 -6.43 8.45
C TYR A 140 13.21 -7.25 9.67
N GLU A 141 13.35 -6.68 10.86
CA GLU A 141 12.81 -7.16 12.13
C GLU A 141 11.96 -6.05 12.75
N ALA A 142 10.73 -6.34 13.06
CA ALA A 142 9.82 -5.37 13.66
C ALA A 142 8.67 -6.06 14.40
N VAL A 143 8.14 -5.36 15.39
CA VAL A 143 6.84 -5.64 16.00
C VAL A 143 5.88 -4.56 15.50
N VAL A 144 4.85 -4.97 14.79
CA VAL A 144 3.85 -4.09 14.19
C VAL A 144 2.52 -4.30 14.89
N MET A 145 1.93 -3.22 15.38
CA MET A 145 0.61 -3.24 16.01
C MET A 145 -0.46 -3.05 14.95
N PHE A 146 -1.37 -4.02 14.79
CA PHE A 146 -2.46 -3.95 13.79
C PHE A 146 -3.30 -2.70 13.92
N ASN A 147 -3.60 -2.26 15.13
CA ASN A 147 -4.45 -1.10 15.39
C ASN A 147 -3.79 0.24 14.99
N HIS A 148 -2.49 0.23 14.74
CA HIS A 148 -1.71 1.41 14.33
C HIS A 148 -1.37 1.40 12.82
N LEU A 149 -1.81 0.38 12.09
CA LEU A 149 -1.64 0.35 10.65
C LEU A 149 -2.64 1.31 10.00
N SER A 150 -2.13 2.16 9.12
CA SER A 150 -2.95 3.06 8.31
C SER A 150 -3.75 2.35 7.21
N HIS A 151 -3.50 1.06 7.00
CA HIS A 151 -4.16 0.24 5.97
C HIS A 151 -4.17 -1.23 6.39
N PRO A 152 -5.17 -2.00 5.91
CA PRO A 152 -5.32 -3.42 6.23
C PRO A 152 -4.21 -4.27 5.59
N ILE A 153 -3.92 -5.41 6.22
CA ILE A 153 -3.09 -6.45 5.63
C ILE A 153 -3.98 -7.63 5.30
N PRO A 154 -3.91 -8.17 4.07
CA PRO A 154 -4.60 -9.41 3.73
C PRO A 154 -4.25 -10.56 4.68
N ALA A 155 -5.26 -11.34 5.07
CA ALA A 155 -5.07 -12.41 6.06
C ALA A 155 -4.11 -13.51 5.59
N ASP A 156 -4.07 -13.81 4.30
CA ASP A 156 -3.20 -14.81 3.70
C ASP A 156 -1.72 -14.37 3.59
N TRP A 157 -1.42 -13.09 3.86
CA TRP A 157 -0.05 -12.62 4.06
C TRP A 157 0.46 -12.84 5.49
N GLN A 158 -0.40 -13.37 6.37
CA GLN A 158 -0.08 -13.67 7.75
C GLN A 158 0.08 -15.18 7.95
N GLN A 159 1.03 -15.56 8.79
CA GLN A 159 1.22 -16.93 9.27
C GLN A 159 1.38 -16.90 10.79
N GLY A 160 0.32 -17.30 11.49
CA GLY A 160 0.24 -17.10 12.93
C GLY A 160 0.28 -15.61 13.28
N MET A 161 1.23 -15.22 14.10
CA MET A 161 1.46 -13.82 14.49
C MET A 161 2.55 -13.14 13.65
N CYS A 162 2.98 -13.72 12.55
CA CYS A 162 4.09 -13.21 11.75
C CYS A 162 3.67 -12.91 10.31
N LEU A 163 4.43 -12.07 9.63
CA LEU A 163 4.34 -11.89 8.20
C LEU A 163 4.85 -13.17 7.50
N LYS A 164 4.06 -13.74 6.60
CA LYS A 164 4.37 -15.02 5.93
C LYS A 164 5.67 -14.99 5.12
N SER A 165 5.95 -13.87 4.48
CA SER A 165 7.16 -13.65 3.67
C SER A 165 8.41 -13.29 4.48
N ASN A 166 8.22 -12.87 5.75
CA ASN A 166 9.31 -12.56 6.68
C ASN A 166 8.86 -12.80 8.12
N PRO A 167 9.15 -13.96 8.70
CA PRO A 167 8.74 -14.32 10.07
C PRO A 167 9.30 -13.42 11.18
N ASN A 168 10.34 -12.63 10.90
CA ASN A 168 10.91 -11.68 11.86
C ASN A 168 10.04 -10.42 12.05
N ILE A 169 9.02 -10.25 11.23
CA ILE A 169 8.02 -9.20 11.41
C ILE A 169 6.83 -9.80 12.14
N VAL A 170 6.70 -9.44 13.41
CA VAL A 170 5.63 -9.92 14.30
C VAL A 170 4.47 -8.94 14.27
N LEU A 171 3.26 -9.47 14.13
CA LEU A 171 2.00 -8.71 14.00
C LEU A 171 1.19 -8.90 15.28
N ILE A 172 1.02 -7.86 16.08
CA ILE A 172 0.29 -7.93 17.34
C ILE A 172 -1.07 -7.27 17.21
N LYS A 173 -2.12 -7.96 17.65
CA LYS A 173 -3.44 -7.39 17.90
C LYS A 173 -3.53 -6.97 19.36
N GLN A 174 -3.81 -5.71 19.63
CA GLN A 174 -4.18 -5.21 20.95
C GLN A 174 -5.68 -5.01 21.05
#